data_10d41d68d86fd75c6709f6c164e76bb6
#
_entry.id   10d41d68d86fd75c6709f6c164e76bb6
#
_cell.length_a   1.000
_cell.length_b   1.000
_cell.length_c   1.000
_cell.angle_alpha   90.00
_cell.angle_beta   90.00
_cell.angle_gamma   90.00
#
_symmetry.space_group_name_H-M   'P 1'
#
loop_
_entity.id
_entity.type
_entity.pdbx_description
1 polymer ?
#
loop_
_entity_poly.entity_id
_entity_poly.type
_entity_poly.pdbx_seq_one_letter_code
_entity_poly.pdbx_strand_id
1 'polypeptide(L)'
;MSKYSTKLLGFGDNVVDIYDHLKTMYPGGNCVNVSVYGKMAGCEKTAYMGYFGDDDRAELIMDTLEKIGVETVKCRQLHGENGYSRITLKDGDREFLDFNDGGIRGKTPYILDRFDLEYMKGFDVVHSGNYSFTEEELHKIKEAGIPVSFDFSD
;
A
#
# COMPACT_ATOMS: atom_id res chain seq x y z
N MET A 1 19.29 -4.77 -13.05
CA MET A 1 19.02 -3.77 -14.11
C MET A 1 17.52 -3.61 -14.27
N SER A 2 17.00 -2.39 -14.28
CA SER A 2 15.59 -2.13 -14.57
C SER A 2 15.26 -2.52 -16.01
N LYS A 3 14.12 -3.15 -16.22
CA LYS A 3 13.63 -3.54 -17.55
C LYS A 3 12.85 -2.40 -18.22
N TYR A 4 12.25 -1.54 -17.40
CA TYR A 4 11.41 -0.42 -17.82
C TYR A 4 11.89 0.86 -17.13
N SER A 5 11.78 2.00 -17.80
CA SER A 5 12.09 3.32 -17.23
C SER A 5 10.98 3.85 -16.32
N THR A 6 9.91 3.10 -16.15
CA THR A 6 8.74 3.50 -15.34
C THR A 6 9.08 3.64 -13.86
N LYS A 7 8.62 4.72 -13.26
CA LYS A 7 8.68 5.01 -11.83
C LYS A 7 7.27 5.00 -11.26
N LEU A 8 6.99 4.09 -10.34
CA LEU A 8 5.66 3.78 -9.82
C LEU A 8 5.59 4.00 -8.32
N LEU A 9 4.58 4.71 -7.85
CA LEU A 9 4.27 4.90 -6.43
C LEU A 9 2.91 4.31 -6.09
N GLY A 10 2.85 3.38 -5.14
CA GLY A 10 1.60 2.97 -4.49
C GLY A 10 1.32 3.89 -3.30
N PHE A 11 0.14 4.51 -3.28
CA PHE A 11 -0.28 5.42 -2.23
C PHE A 11 -1.59 4.95 -1.60
N GLY A 12 -1.53 4.50 -0.36
CA GLY A 12 -2.72 4.14 0.38
C GLY A 12 -2.62 2.89 1.24
N ASP A 13 -3.32 1.83 0.85
CA ASP A 13 -3.56 0.68 1.70
C ASP A 13 -2.35 -0.25 1.83
N ASN A 14 -2.23 -0.75 3.03
CA ASN A 14 -1.44 -1.92 3.39
C ASN A 14 -2.24 -2.73 4.42
N VAL A 15 -2.26 -4.02 4.25
CA VAL A 15 -2.90 -4.96 5.16
C VAL A 15 -2.05 -6.22 5.27
N VAL A 16 -2.30 -7.01 6.30
CA VAL A 16 -1.78 -8.36 6.41
C VAL A 16 -2.91 -9.34 6.20
N ASP A 17 -2.72 -10.28 5.29
CA ASP A 17 -3.63 -11.39 5.07
C ASP A 17 -3.27 -12.53 6.01
N ILE A 18 -4.16 -12.83 6.98
CA ILE A 18 -3.96 -13.83 8.02
C ILE A 18 -4.68 -15.11 7.63
N TYR A 19 -3.93 -16.19 7.46
CA TYR A 19 -4.44 -17.53 7.19
C TYR A 19 -4.31 -18.40 8.44
N ASP A 20 -5.32 -18.39 9.31
CA ASP A 20 -5.29 -19.09 10.60
C ASP A 20 -5.04 -20.60 10.44
N HIS A 21 -5.61 -21.22 9.43
CA HIS A 21 -5.43 -22.66 9.16
C HIS A 21 -4.00 -23.02 8.73
N LEU A 22 -3.23 -22.05 8.19
CA LEU A 22 -1.82 -22.20 7.84
C LEU A 22 -0.90 -21.66 8.93
N LYS A 23 -1.44 -20.99 9.95
CA LYS A 23 -0.69 -20.27 10.99
C LYS A 23 0.35 -19.31 10.38
N THR A 24 -0.05 -18.59 9.34
CA THR A 24 0.85 -17.71 8.60
C THR A 24 0.17 -16.39 8.22
N MET A 25 0.99 -15.38 7.97
CA MET A 25 0.58 -14.05 7.55
C MET A 25 1.36 -13.67 6.29
N TYR A 26 0.71 -12.99 5.38
CA TYR A 26 1.32 -12.44 4.17
C TYR A 26 1.06 -10.95 4.04
N PRO A 27 2.05 -10.17 3.61
CA PRO A 27 1.83 -8.78 3.24
C PRO A 27 0.81 -8.68 2.10
N GLY A 28 -0.09 -7.71 2.21
CA GLY A 28 -1.14 -7.45 1.23
C GLY A 28 -1.50 -5.97 1.21
N GLY A 29 -2.62 -5.68 0.57
CA GLY A 29 -3.07 -4.32 0.26
C GLY A 29 -2.76 -3.97 -1.19
N ASN A 30 -3.73 -3.36 -1.86
CA ASN A 30 -3.64 -3.04 -3.28
C ASN A 30 -2.42 -2.19 -3.61
N CYS A 31 -2.21 -1.10 -2.86
CA CYS A 31 -1.10 -0.16 -3.10
C CYS A 31 0.28 -0.76 -2.80
N VAL A 32 0.39 -1.60 -1.77
CA VAL A 32 1.61 -2.38 -1.49
C VAL A 32 1.87 -3.36 -2.62
N ASN A 33 0.87 -4.12 -3.03
CA ASN A 33 1.00 -5.11 -4.08
C ASN A 33 1.44 -4.50 -5.41
N VAL A 34 0.86 -3.37 -5.82
CA VAL A 34 1.26 -2.67 -7.04
C VAL A 34 2.72 -2.25 -6.97
N SER A 35 3.19 -1.73 -5.84
CA SER A 35 4.60 -1.35 -5.65
C SER A 35 5.55 -2.54 -5.72
N VAL A 36 5.19 -3.65 -5.07
CA VAL A 36 5.97 -4.89 -5.05
C VAL A 36 6.04 -5.52 -6.44
N TYR A 37 4.89 -5.69 -7.10
CA TYR A 37 4.85 -6.29 -8.43
C TYR A 37 5.49 -5.41 -9.50
N GLY A 38 5.37 -4.09 -9.38
CA GLY A 38 6.10 -3.14 -10.21
C GLY A 38 7.62 -3.33 -10.11
N LYS A 39 8.13 -3.52 -8.88
CA LYS A 39 9.55 -3.83 -8.65
C LYS A 39 9.95 -5.15 -9.27
N MET A 40 9.17 -6.20 -9.03
CA MET A 40 9.44 -7.54 -9.58
C MET A 40 9.36 -7.56 -11.11
N ALA A 41 8.48 -6.78 -11.71
CA ALA A 41 8.37 -6.62 -13.17
C ALA A 41 9.56 -5.88 -13.78
N GLY A 42 10.34 -5.15 -12.97
CA GLY A 42 11.55 -4.46 -13.42
C GLY A 42 11.36 -2.96 -13.69
N CYS A 43 10.41 -2.31 -13.03
CA CYS A 43 10.34 -0.84 -13.01
C CYS A 43 11.64 -0.23 -12.48
N GLU A 44 12.02 0.93 -13.01
CA GLU A 44 13.23 1.65 -12.62
C GLU A 44 13.20 2.03 -11.14
N LYS A 45 12.07 2.55 -10.69
CA LYS A 45 11.84 2.92 -9.30
C LYS A 45 10.44 2.50 -8.88
N THR A 46 10.35 1.93 -7.68
CA THR A 46 9.07 1.70 -7.02
C THR A 46 9.13 2.21 -5.59
N ALA A 47 8.04 2.82 -5.16
CA ALA A 47 7.87 3.30 -3.80
C ALA A 47 6.48 2.96 -3.28
N TYR A 48 6.37 2.87 -1.98
CA TYR A 48 5.10 2.82 -1.26
C TYR A 48 5.02 4.01 -0.29
N MET A 49 3.82 4.56 -0.16
CA MET A 49 3.52 5.66 0.73
C MET A 49 2.18 5.42 1.42
N GLY A 50 2.20 5.37 2.75
CA GLY A 50 1.02 5.12 3.56
C GLY A 50 1.35 5.15 5.05
N TYR A 51 0.34 4.81 5.87
CA TYR A 51 0.51 4.67 7.31
C TYR A 51 0.72 3.22 7.69
N PHE A 52 1.67 2.99 8.58
CA PHE A 52 1.85 1.74 9.30
C PHE A 52 1.40 1.89 10.76
N GLY A 53 0.87 0.82 11.33
CA GLY A 53 0.78 0.67 12.77
C GLY A 53 2.14 0.39 13.40
N ASP A 54 2.15 0.06 14.69
CA ASP A 54 3.35 -0.27 15.46
C ASP A 54 3.32 -1.70 16.04
N ASP A 55 2.66 -2.61 15.32
CA ASP A 55 2.54 -4.02 15.67
C ASP A 55 3.33 -4.95 14.71
N ASP A 56 3.36 -6.24 15.02
CA ASP A 56 4.07 -7.26 14.23
C ASP A 56 3.62 -7.32 12.77
N ARG A 57 2.37 -6.92 12.48
CA ARG A 57 1.82 -6.88 11.13
C ARG A 57 2.47 -5.77 10.31
N ALA A 58 2.62 -4.59 10.91
CA ALA A 58 3.33 -3.47 10.30
C ALA A 58 4.80 -3.84 10.03
N GLU A 59 5.46 -4.46 11.01
CA GLU A 59 6.85 -4.90 10.88
C GLU A 59 7.03 -5.89 9.71
N LEU A 60 6.13 -6.87 9.59
CA LEU A 60 6.16 -7.84 8.48
C LEU A 60 6.12 -7.15 7.11
N ILE A 61 5.25 -6.14 6.93
CA ILE A 61 5.13 -5.44 5.65
C ILE A 61 6.35 -4.56 5.41
N MET A 62 6.80 -3.79 6.40
CA MET A 62 7.98 -2.93 6.29
C MET A 62 9.23 -3.74 5.91
N ASP A 63 9.48 -4.85 6.60
CA ASP A 63 10.60 -5.75 6.31
C ASP A 63 10.53 -6.34 4.90
N THR A 64 9.32 -6.68 4.46
CA THR A 64 9.12 -7.22 3.11
C THR A 64 9.43 -6.17 2.04
N LEU A 65 8.94 -4.93 2.22
CA LEU A 65 9.22 -3.84 1.29
C LEU A 65 10.71 -3.51 1.23
N GLU A 66 11.40 -3.48 2.36
CA GLU A 66 12.83 -3.26 2.44
C GLU A 66 13.61 -4.36 1.71
N LYS A 67 13.31 -5.63 1.98
CA LYS A 67 13.96 -6.79 1.33
C LYS A 67 13.79 -6.79 -0.19
N ILE A 68 12.63 -6.37 -0.68
CA ILE A 68 12.35 -6.29 -2.12
C ILE A 68 12.99 -5.05 -2.74
N GLY A 69 13.29 -4.02 -1.95
CA GLY A 69 13.85 -2.76 -2.40
C GLY A 69 12.81 -1.79 -2.95
N VAL A 70 11.60 -1.80 -2.37
CA VAL A 70 10.59 -0.76 -2.56
C VAL A 70 10.90 0.39 -1.60
N GLU A 71 10.98 1.61 -2.11
CA GLU A 71 11.27 2.80 -1.31
C GLU A 71 10.08 3.16 -0.39
N THR A 72 10.36 3.44 0.88
CA THR A 72 9.33 3.74 1.90
C THR A 72 9.57 5.05 2.63
N VAL A 73 10.40 5.93 2.07
CA VAL A 73 10.88 7.17 2.71
C VAL A 73 9.77 8.13 3.13
N LYS A 74 8.60 8.04 2.52
CA LYS A 74 7.41 8.86 2.85
C LYS A 74 6.35 8.11 3.67
N CYS A 75 6.61 6.88 4.06
CA CYS A 75 5.75 6.17 5.01
C CYS A 75 5.81 6.83 6.38
N ARG A 76 4.70 6.74 7.11
CA ARG A 76 4.60 7.23 8.48
C ARG A 76 4.14 6.09 9.39
N GLN A 77 4.79 5.93 10.52
CA GLN A 77 4.39 4.97 11.54
C GLN A 77 3.62 5.68 12.64
N LEU A 78 2.46 5.17 13.00
CA LEU A 78 1.58 5.71 14.01
C LEU A 78 1.31 4.64 15.08
N HIS A 79 1.05 5.10 16.31
CA HIS A 79 0.67 4.20 17.39
C HIS A 79 -0.71 3.61 17.14
N GLY A 80 -0.80 2.30 17.02
CA GLY A 80 -2.03 1.55 16.81
C GLY A 80 -1.86 0.32 15.93
N GLU A 81 -2.90 -0.46 15.82
CA GLU A 81 -2.91 -1.68 15.01
C GLU A 81 -2.78 -1.39 13.52
N ASN A 82 -1.98 -2.20 12.84
CA ASN A 82 -1.96 -2.22 11.38
C ASN A 82 -3.22 -2.89 10.82
N GLY A 83 -3.55 -2.60 9.57
CA GLY A 83 -4.65 -3.26 8.87
C GLY A 83 -4.45 -4.76 8.71
N TYR A 84 -5.50 -5.53 8.88
CA TYR A 84 -5.50 -6.96 8.58
C TYR A 84 -6.82 -7.43 7.97
N SER A 85 -6.74 -8.54 7.25
CA SER A 85 -7.89 -9.36 6.85
C SER A 85 -7.61 -10.81 7.21
N ARG A 86 -8.57 -11.49 7.84
CA ARG A 86 -8.52 -12.94 8.06
C ARG A 86 -9.18 -13.66 6.90
N ILE A 87 -8.48 -14.66 6.39
CA ILE A 87 -8.86 -15.36 5.17
C ILE A 87 -8.85 -16.86 5.45
N THR A 88 -9.87 -17.54 4.93
CA THR A 88 -9.87 -18.99 4.80
C THR A 88 -10.02 -19.41 3.35
N LEU A 89 -9.79 -20.68 3.07
CA LEU A 89 -10.05 -21.27 1.76
C LEU A 89 -11.30 -22.15 1.85
N LYS A 90 -12.25 -21.89 0.96
CA LYS A 90 -13.44 -22.69 0.79
C LYS A 90 -13.59 -23.09 -0.68
N ASP A 91 -13.64 -24.38 -0.93
CA ASP A 91 -13.74 -24.94 -2.28
C ASP A 91 -12.63 -24.45 -3.25
N GLY A 92 -11.44 -24.12 -2.69
CA GLY A 92 -10.29 -23.61 -3.44
C GLY A 92 -10.30 -22.10 -3.68
N ASP A 93 -11.32 -21.40 -3.22
CA ASP A 93 -11.41 -19.93 -3.32
C ASP A 93 -11.24 -19.28 -1.96
N ARG A 94 -10.88 -17.98 -1.97
CA ARG A 94 -10.68 -17.18 -0.75
C ARG A 94 -12.02 -16.69 -0.19
N GLU A 95 -12.24 -16.92 1.09
CA GLU A 95 -13.35 -16.39 1.85
C GLU A 95 -12.80 -15.47 2.96
N PHE A 96 -13.24 -14.22 2.97
CA PHE A 96 -12.87 -13.24 4.01
C PHE A 96 -13.74 -13.48 5.24
N LEU A 97 -13.10 -13.66 6.40
CA LEU A 97 -13.78 -13.90 7.67
C LEU A 97 -14.04 -12.63 8.44
N ASP A 98 -12.97 -11.89 8.76
CA ASP A 98 -13.01 -10.63 9.47
C ASP A 98 -11.84 -9.72 9.09
N PHE A 99 -11.98 -8.44 9.40
CA PHE A 99 -10.97 -7.41 9.14
C PHE A 99 -11.16 -6.25 10.13
N ASN A 100 -10.13 -5.41 10.27
CA ASN A 100 -10.16 -4.26 11.19
C ASN A 100 -10.28 -2.90 10.50
N ASP A 101 -10.96 -2.82 9.37
CA ASP A 101 -11.20 -1.58 8.59
C ASP A 101 -9.91 -0.78 8.31
N GLY A 102 -8.81 -1.49 8.05
CA GLY A 102 -7.52 -0.89 7.78
C GLY A 102 -6.73 -0.45 9.01
N GLY A 103 -7.20 -0.77 10.21
CA GLY A 103 -6.52 -0.45 11.46
C GLY A 103 -6.32 1.06 11.63
N ILE A 104 -5.10 1.46 12.00
CA ILE A 104 -4.78 2.90 12.23
C ILE A 104 -4.99 3.76 10.97
N ARG A 105 -4.77 3.22 9.79
CA ARG A 105 -5.01 3.90 8.52
C ARG A 105 -6.49 4.26 8.32
N GLY A 106 -7.39 3.36 8.67
CA GLY A 106 -8.84 3.60 8.58
C GLY A 106 -9.35 4.64 9.58
N LYS A 107 -8.57 4.90 10.63
CA LYS A 107 -8.91 5.87 11.70
C LYS A 107 -8.23 7.23 11.52
N THR A 108 -7.17 7.30 10.72
CA THR A 108 -6.35 8.50 10.58
C THR A 108 -6.22 8.84 9.09
N PRO A 109 -6.89 9.91 8.61
CA PRO A 109 -6.78 10.34 7.23
C PRO A 109 -5.34 10.72 6.86
N TYR A 110 -4.89 10.27 5.69
CA TYR A 110 -3.62 10.74 5.15
C TYR A 110 -3.84 12.09 4.47
N ILE A 111 -3.26 13.15 5.01
CA ILE A 111 -3.35 14.50 4.45
C ILE A 111 -2.04 14.80 3.74
N LEU A 112 -2.11 14.99 2.42
CA LEU A 112 -0.97 15.34 1.59
C LEU A 112 -0.61 16.80 1.77
N ASP A 113 0.68 17.04 2.05
CA ASP A 113 1.26 18.36 2.05
C ASP A 113 2.08 18.64 0.78
N ARG A 114 2.63 19.86 0.67
CA ARG A 114 3.43 20.25 -0.50
C ARG A 114 4.68 19.40 -0.70
N PHE A 115 5.28 18.89 0.38
CA PHE A 115 6.49 18.07 0.31
C PHE A 115 6.16 16.66 -0.19
N ASP A 116 5.00 16.15 0.19
CA ASP A 116 4.48 14.89 -0.33
C ASP A 116 4.24 14.99 -1.85
N LEU A 117 3.59 16.07 -2.30
CA LEU A 117 3.34 16.30 -3.73
C LEU A 117 4.64 16.49 -4.52
N GLU A 118 5.62 17.21 -3.99
CA GLU A 118 6.94 17.34 -4.64
C GLU A 118 7.65 15.98 -4.76
N TYR A 119 7.55 15.14 -3.75
CA TYR A 119 8.08 13.78 -3.84
C TYR A 119 7.34 12.94 -4.90
N MET A 120 6.01 13.02 -4.94
CA MET A 120 5.19 12.30 -5.91
C MET A 120 5.47 12.70 -7.37
N LYS A 121 5.89 13.93 -7.63
CA LYS A 121 6.30 14.40 -8.97
C LYS A 121 7.50 13.63 -9.54
N GLY A 122 8.25 12.94 -8.71
CA GLY A 122 9.35 12.07 -9.13
C GLY A 122 8.91 10.72 -9.71
N PHE A 123 7.60 10.48 -9.86
CA PHE A 123 7.01 9.24 -10.36
C PHE A 123 6.17 9.49 -11.62
N ASP A 124 6.12 8.51 -12.50
CA ASP A 124 5.33 8.58 -13.72
C ASP A 124 3.84 8.34 -13.45
N VAL A 125 3.53 7.58 -12.40
CA VAL A 125 2.17 7.29 -11.98
C VAL A 125 2.10 7.03 -10.47
N VAL A 126 1.05 7.55 -9.85
CA VAL A 126 0.64 7.23 -8.48
C VAL A 126 -0.58 6.32 -8.55
N HIS A 127 -0.49 5.16 -7.91
CA HIS A 127 -1.59 4.20 -7.83
C HIS A 127 -2.23 4.26 -6.45
N SER A 128 -3.56 4.29 -6.41
CA SER A 128 -4.36 4.19 -5.18
C SER A 128 -5.58 3.29 -5.41
N GLY A 129 -6.37 3.06 -4.39
CA GLY A 129 -7.53 2.19 -4.48
C GLY A 129 -8.59 2.52 -3.43
N ASN A 130 -9.77 1.92 -3.61
CA ASN A 130 -10.97 2.21 -2.85
C ASN A 130 -10.82 2.02 -1.33
N TYR A 131 -10.05 1.03 -0.89
CA TYR A 131 -9.80 0.77 0.54
C TYR A 131 -8.61 1.54 1.12
N SER A 132 -8.10 2.52 0.38
CA SER A 132 -6.94 3.33 0.80
C SER A 132 -7.31 4.49 1.72
N PHE A 133 -8.58 4.92 1.73
CA PHE A 133 -9.06 6.12 2.44
C PHE A 133 -8.29 7.38 2.02
N THR A 134 -8.02 7.49 0.71
CA THR A 134 -7.23 8.58 0.11
C THR A 134 -8.04 9.43 -0.87
N GLU A 135 -9.31 9.14 -1.06
CA GLU A 135 -10.16 9.72 -2.12
C GLU A 135 -10.19 11.25 -2.04
N GLU A 136 -10.27 11.78 -0.83
CA GLU A 136 -10.29 13.23 -0.57
C GLU A 136 -8.98 13.94 -0.98
N GLU A 137 -7.90 13.17 -1.13
CA GLU A 137 -6.56 13.69 -1.44
C GLU A 137 -6.19 13.58 -2.93
N LEU A 138 -6.92 12.76 -3.71
CA LEU A 138 -6.58 12.49 -5.11
C LEU A 138 -6.62 13.73 -5.99
N HIS A 139 -7.50 14.69 -5.70
CA HIS A 139 -7.58 15.94 -6.45
C HIS A 139 -6.27 16.73 -6.39
N LYS A 140 -5.57 16.74 -5.23
CA LYS A 140 -4.28 17.41 -5.06
C LYS A 140 -3.20 16.82 -5.96
N ILE A 141 -3.18 15.48 -6.09
CA ILE A 141 -2.24 14.77 -6.96
C ILE A 141 -2.50 15.16 -8.42
N LYS A 142 -3.77 15.16 -8.82
CA LYS A 142 -4.18 15.57 -10.17
C LYS A 142 -3.82 17.03 -10.46
N GLU A 143 -4.09 17.95 -9.52
CA GLU A 143 -3.76 19.37 -9.65
C GLU A 143 -2.23 19.61 -9.75
N ALA A 144 -1.44 18.75 -9.12
CA ALA A 144 0.03 18.76 -9.26
C ALA A 144 0.52 18.21 -10.61
N GLY A 145 -0.39 17.78 -11.50
CA GLY A 145 -0.07 17.28 -12.84
C GLY A 145 0.45 15.84 -12.87
N ILE A 146 0.20 15.06 -11.80
CA ILE A 146 0.69 13.69 -11.68
C ILE A 146 -0.42 12.72 -12.12
N PRO A 147 -0.13 11.78 -13.05
CA PRO A 147 -1.10 10.76 -13.44
C PRO A 147 -1.47 9.85 -12.25
N VAL A 148 -2.76 9.58 -12.10
CA VAL A 148 -3.32 8.70 -11.07
C VAL A 148 -3.95 7.48 -11.71
N SER A 149 -3.57 6.30 -11.23
CA SER A 149 -4.25 5.03 -11.45
C SER A 149 -5.07 4.69 -10.21
N PHE A 150 -6.31 4.26 -10.38
CA PHE A 150 -7.19 3.96 -9.26
C PHE A 150 -7.93 2.64 -9.45
N ASP A 151 -7.88 1.80 -8.43
CA ASP A 151 -8.64 0.55 -8.38
C ASP A 151 -9.91 0.78 -7.56
N PHE A 152 -11.06 0.65 -8.23
CA PHE A 152 -12.36 0.85 -7.60
C PHE A 152 -12.80 -0.34 -6.75
N SER A 153 -12.17 -1.49 -6.93
CA SER A 153 -12.55 -2.76 -6.29
C SER A 153 -14.03 -3.14 -6.47
N ASP A 154 -14.41 -4.33 -6.09
CA ASP A 154 -15.81 -4.79 -6.11
C ASP A 154 -16.51 -4.55 -4.77
#